data_ac0164fc4ba66f69ea8bb46e86605d54
#
_entry.id   ac0164fc4ba66f69ea8bb46e86605d54
#
_cell.length_a   1.000
_cell.length_b   1.000
_cell.length_c   1.000
_cell.angle_alpha   90.00
_cell.angle_beta   90.00
_cell.angle_gamma   90.00
#
_symmetry.space_group_name_H-M   'P 1'
#
loop_
_entity.id
_entity.type
_entity.pdbx_description
1 polymer ?
#
loop_
_entity_poly.entity_id
_entity_poly.type
_entity_poly.pdbx_seq_one_letter_code
_entity_poly.pdbx_strand_id
1 'polypeptide(L)'
;VESVVLDRPVFDLDVDGTHNFIAGGLVTHNSIYAFRGADIRNIMEFEEDFPGTRVIPLEQNYRSTNMILRGANAVIANNRERKPKELWSELGEGEPVRVLEVEDEHAEARFVAVEIARLVEEGFSGSEIAVFYRTNAQSRVLEDVLVRQAIQYQVIGGPKFYERAEVKDVMAYLQVIDNPYDAVSLMRIANRPRRGI
;
A
#
# COMPACT_ATOMS: atom_id res chain seq x y z
N VAL A 1 -15.04 21.24 9.50
CA VAL A 1 -14.40 20.06 8.90
C VAL A 1 -15.50 19.25 8.28
N GLU A 2 -15.63 19.32 6.96
CA GLU A 2 -16.58 18.49 6.22
C GLU A 2 -16.04 17.06 6.15
N SER A 3 -16.90 16.09 6.46
CA SER A 3 -16.58 14.67 6.30
C SER A 3 -16.64 14.31 4.82
N VAL A 4 -15.48 14.05 4.23
CA VAL A 4 -15.40 13.52 2.86
C VAL A 4 -15.59 12.01 2.91
N VAL A 5 -16.62 11.52 2.25
CA VAL A 5 -16.84 10.08 2.03
C VAL A 5 -15.96 9.66 0.87
N LEU A 6 -14.93 8.86 1.13
CA LEU A 6 -14.07 8.30 0.07
C LEU A 6 -14.79 7.14 -0.62
N ASP A 7 -14.99 7.26 -1.93
CA ASP A 7 -15.71 6.31 -2.78
C ASP A 7 -14.82 5.15 -3.31
N ARG A 8 -13.70 4.84 -2.64
CA ARG A 8 -12.80 3.75 -3.04
C ARG A 8 -12.16 3.05 -1.84
N PRO A 9 -12.09 1.70 -1.87
CA PRO A 9 -11.60 0.91 -0.75
C PRO A 9 -10.09 0.95 -0.59
N VAL A 10 -9.65 1.04 0.62
CA VAL A 10 -8.25 1.05 1.03
C VAL A 10 -8.02 -0.02 2.08
N PHE A 11 -7.08 -0.88 1.95
CA PHE A 11 -6.35 -1.67 2.66
C PHE A 11 -5.68 -2.76 2.95
N ASP A 12 -4.53 -3.07 3.34
CA ASP A 12 -3.89 -4.38 3.21
C ASP A 12 -3.16 -4.86 4.47
N LEU A 13 -3.23 -6.18 4.73
CA LEU A 13 -2.29 -6.96 5.52
C LEU A 13 -1.60 -7.91 4.56
N ASP A 14 -0.32 -7.68 4.26
CA ASP A 14 0.49 -8.62 3.49
C ASP A 14 1.09 -9.67 4.44
N VAL A 15 0.77 -10.95 4.20
CA VAL A 15 1.43 -12.10 4.86
C VAL A 15 2.33 -12.74 3.83
N ASP A 16 3.63 -12.62 4.05
CA ASP A 16 4.69 -13.06 3.15
C ASP A 16 4.57 -14.57 2.84
N GLY A 17 4.43 -14.92 1.57
CA GLY A 17 4.58 -16.27 1.03
C GLY A 17 3.36 -17.18 0.96
N THR A 18 2.31 -16.96 1.72
CA THR A 18 1.04 -17.69 1.57
C THR A 18 -0.12 -16.74 1.77
N HIS A 19 -0.91 -16.51 0.73
CA HIS A 19 -2.07 -15.60 0.76
C HIS A 19 -3.25 -16.12 1.61
N ASN A 20 -2.99 -17.13 2.44
CA ASN A 20 -3.95 -17.78 3.31
C ASN A 20 -3.45 -17.70 4.75
N PHE A 21 -4.30 -17.37 5.68
CA PHE A 21 -4.01 -17.53 7.10
C PHE A 21 -5.03 -18.46 7.76
N ILE A 22 -4.57 -19.20 8.77
CA ILE A 22 -5.41 -20.10 9.53
C ILE A 22 -5.82 -19.39 10.81
N ALA A 23 -7.09 -19.09 10.94
CA ALA A 23 -7.68 -18.64 12.18
C ALA A 23 -8.61 -19.73 12.72
N GLY A 24 -8.25 -20.33 13.86
CA GLY A 24 -9.08 -21.35 14.49
C GLY A 24 -9.25 -22.66 13.70
N GLY A 25 -8.29 -23.02 12.83
CA GLY A 25 -8.32 -24.24 12.02
C GLY A 25 -9.00 -24.11 10.66
N LEU A 26 -9.43 -22.91 10.27
CA LEU A 26 -10.02 -22.62 8.97
C LEU A 26 -9.05 -21.82 8.10
N VAL A 27 -8.93 -22.21 6.83
CA VAL A 27 -8.21 -21.46 5.81
C VAL A 27 -9.10 -20.30 5.34
N THR A 28 -8.66 -19.06 5.54
CA THR A 28 -9.39 -17.89 5.08
C THR A 28 -8.68 -17.22 3.94
N HIS A 29 -9.42 -16.83 2.90
CA HIS A 29 -8.94 -15.99 1.83
C HIS A 29 -9.28 -14.53 2.12
N ASN A 30 -8.33 -13.64 1.84
CA ASN A 30 -8.56 -12.22 1.98
C ASN A 30 -9.33 -11.71 0.75
N SER A 31 -10.53 -11.20 0.95
CA SER A 31 -11.41 -10.70 -0.13
C SER A 31 -10.85 -9.50 -0.90
N ILE A 32 -9.90 -8.74 -0.32
CA ILE A 32 -9.20 -7.66 -1.04
C ILE A 32 -8.32 -8.19 -2.18
N TYR A 33 -8.01 -9.48 -2.19
CA TYR A 33 -7.32 -10.16 -3.29
C TYR A 33 -8.26 -10.67 -4.39
N ALA A 34 -9.47 -10.15 -4.52
CA ALA A 34 -10.38 -10.50 -5.61
C ALA A 34 -9.72 -10.37 -7.00
N PHE A 35 -8.84 -9.37 -7.18
CA PHE A 35 -8.04 -9.18 -8.39
C PHE A 35 -7.03 -10.32 -8.64
N ARG A 36 -6.76 -11.19 -7.67
CA ARG A 36 -5.95 -12.42 -7.78
C ARG A 36 -6.78 -13.70 -7.76
N GLY A 37 -8.10 -13.59 -7.92
CA GLY A 37 -9.02 -14.72 -7.95
C GLY A 37 -9.56 -15.17 -6.59
N ALA A 38 -9.38 -14.38 -5.53
CA ALA A 38 -10.05 -14.64 -4.26
C ALA A 38 -11.56 -14.36 -4.40
N ASP A 39 -12.38 -15.31 -3.95
CA ASP A 39 -13.84 -15.20 -4.03
C ASP A 39 -14.44 -15.15 -2.62
N ILE A 40 -15.16 -14.05 -2.32
CA ILE A 40 -15.84 -13.86 -1.03
C ILE A 40 -16.96 -14.88 -0.81
N ARG A 41 -17.51 -15.46 -1.87
CA ARG A 41 -18.56 -16.48 -1.77
C ARG A 41 -18.12 -17.66 -0.94
N ASN A 42 -16.85 -18.05 -0.99
CA ASN A 42 -16.30 -19.13 -0.15
C ASN A 42 -16.54 -18.89 1.36
N ILE A 43 -16.60 -17.64 1.79
CA ILE A 43 -16.89 -17.27 3.19
C ILE A 43 -18.40 -17.18 3.43
N MET A 44 -19.13 -16.66 2.44
CA MET A 44 -20.57 -16.44 2.57
C MET A 44 -21.35 -17.75 2.54
N GLU A 45 -21.00 -18.65 1.61
CA GLU A 45 -21.66 -19.94 1.38
C GLU A 45 -21.25 -21.00 2.43
N PHE A 46 -20.17 -20.78 3.19
CA PHE A 46 -19.67 -21.76 4.15
C PHE A 46 -20.70 -22.21 5.18
N GLU A 47 -21.57 -21.31 5.64
CA GLU A 47 -22.63 -21.65 6.59
C GLU A 47 -23.77 -22.46 5.94
N GLU A 48 -23.96 -22.28 4.63
CA GLU A 48 -24.95 -23.04 3.84
C GLU A 48 -24.43 -24.46 3.61
N ASP A 49 -23.12 -24.58 3.25
CA ASP A 49 -22.47 -25.86 3.01
C ASP A 49 -22.29 -26.69 4.29
N PHE A 50 -22.11 -26.03 5.43
CA PHE A 50 -21.91 -26.65 6.73
C PHE A 50 -22.95 -26.18 7.76
N PRO A 51 -24.18 -26.72 7.73
CA PRO A 51 -25.23 -26.37 8.68
C PRO A 51 -24.83 -26.65 10.13
N GLY A 52 -25.05 -25.69 11.00
CA GLY A 52 -24.67 -25.76 12.41
C GLY A 52 -23.29 -25.15 12.72
N THR A 53 -22.65 -24.54 11.76
CA THR A 53 -21.43 -23.76 11.96
C THR A 53 -21.66 -22.61 12.93
N ARG A 54 -20.77 -22.48 13.92
CA ARG A 54 -20.76 -21.34 14.83
C ARG A 54 -19.83 -20.26 14.27
N VAL A 55 -20.39 -19.11 13.91
CA VAL A 55 -19.62 -17.95 13.46
C VAL A 55 -19.22 -17.10 14.68
N ILE A 56 -17.94 -16.81 14.80
CA ILE A 56 -17.38 -15.97 15.86
C ILE A 56 -16.62 -14.83 15.19
N PRO A 57 -17.19 -13.60 15.12
CA PRO A 57 -16.49 -12.46 14.58
C PRO A 57 -15.37 -12.02 15.55
N LEU A 58 -14.17 -11.79 15.01
CA LEU A 58 -13.06 -11.19 15.75
C LEU A 58 -13.12 -9.68 15.55
N GLU A 59 -13.71 -8.95 16.49
CA GLU A 59 -14.01 -7.51 16.36
C GLU A 59 -13.03 -6.63 17.10
N GLN A 60 -12.39 -7.15 18.15
CA GLN A 60 -11.38 -6.40 18.89
C GLN A 60 -10.10 -6.27 18.05
N ASN A 61 -9.69 -5.03 17.84
CA ASN A 61 -8.43 -4.67 17.16
C ASN A 61 -7.41 -4.21 18.20
N TYR A 62 -6.16 -4.65 18.04
CA TYR A 62 -5.06 -4.38 18.96
C TYR A 62 -3.98 -3.47 18.36
N ARG A 63 -4.19 -2.96 17.14
CA ARG A 63 -3.23 -2.15 16.39
C ARG A 63 -3.58 -0.68 16.36
N SER A 64 -4.85 -0.37 16.10
CA SER A 64 -5.31 0.97 15.76
C SER A 64 -6.21 1.55 16.82
N THR A 65 -6.19 2.88 16.94
CA THR A 65 -7.12 3.64 17.79
C THR A 65 -8.53 3.68 17.20
N ASN A 66 -9.52 4.00 18.01
CA ASN A 66 -10.94 3.99 17.60
C ASN A 66 -11.23 5.02 16.49
N MET A 67 -10.51 6.12 16.39
CA MET A 67 -10.67 7.09 15.32
C MET A 67 -10.35 6.46 13.94
N ILE A 68 -9.26 5.70 13.85
CA ILE A 68 -8.89 4.96 12.63
C ILE A 68 -9.92 3.88 12.32
N LEU A 69 -10.34 3.12 13.34
CA LEU A 69 -11.30 2.04 13.17
C LEU A 69 -12.69 2.53 12.74
N ARG A 70 -13.14 3.70 13.23
CA ARG A 70 -14.39 4.33 12.75
C ARG A 70 -14.30 4.66 11.26
N GLY A 71 -13.18 5.23 10.81
CA GLY A 71 -12.94 5.47 9.38
C GLY A 71 -12.98 4.18 8.56
N ALA A 72 -12.29 3.14 9.02
CA ALA A 72 -12.27 1.84 8.36
C ALA A 72 -13.65 1.17 8.33
N ASN A 73 -14.39 1.19 9.44
CA ASN A 73 -15.75 0.66 9.53
C ASN A 73 -16.71 1.40 8.59
N ALA A 74 -16.59 2.73 8.49
CA ALA A 74 -17.41 3.55 7.58
C ALA A 74 -17.12 3.23 6.10
N VAL A 75 -15.85 3.05 5.73
CA VAL A 75 -15.47 2.67 4.37
C VAL A 75 -16.02 1.29 4.02
N ILE A 76 -15.78 0.28 4.88
CA ILE A 76 -16.21 -1.09 4.60
C ILE A 76 -17.74 -1.26 4.64
N ALA A 77 -18.46 -0.39 5.33
CA ALA A 77 -19.94 -0.42 5.37
C ALA A 77 -20.58 -0.24 3.99
N ASN A 78 -19.87 0.37 3.03
CA ASN A 78 -20.33 0.49 1.64
C ASN A 78 -20.34 -0.83 0.87
N ASN A 79 -19.63 -1.85 1.35
CA ASN A 79 -19.66 -3.18 0.76
C ASN A 79 -20.91 -3.94 1.22
N ARG A 80 -21.83 -4.22 0.29
CA ARG A 80 -23.10 -4.90 0.58
C ARG A 80 -22.94 -6.40 0.83
N GLU A 81 -22.00 -7.03 0.11
CA GLU A 81 -21.71 -8.45 0.17
C GLU A 81 -20.60 -8.72 1.19
N ARG A 82 -20.93 -8.67 2.50
CA ARG A 82 -19.98 -8.96 3.57
C ARG A 82 -20.69 -9.54 4.80
N LYS A 83 -19.96 -10.28 5.62
CA LYS A 83 -20.42 -10.57 6.99
C LYS A 83 -20.34 -9.29 7.82
N PRO A 84 -21.42 -8.90 8.51
CA PRO A 84 -21.39 -7.74 9.40
C PRO A 84 -20.33 -7.90 10.48
N LYS A 85 -19.50 -6.88 10.63
CA LYS A 85 -18.45 -6.83 11.63
C LYS A 85 -18.10 -5.37 11.91
N GLU A 86 -17.92 -5.02 13.18
CA GLU A 86 -17.52 -3.68 13.61
C GLU A 86 -16.26 -3.78 14.46
N LEU A 87 -15.18 -3.20 13.97
CA LEU A 87 -13.90 -3.18 14.69
C LEU A 87 -13.91 -2.11 15.78
N TRP A 88 -13.41 -2.47 16.95
CA TRP A 88 -13.22 -1.59 18.10
C TRP A 88 -11.89 -1.89 18.80
N SER A 89 -11.40 -0.96 19.63
CA SER A 89 -10.12 -1.11 20.32
C SER A 89 -10.17 -0.49 21.71
N GLU A 90 -9.39 -1.04 22.63
CA GLU A 90 -9.13 -0.48 23.96
C GLU A 90 -8.02 0.61 23.96
N LEU A 91 -7.38 0.89 22.81
CA LEU A 91 -6.31 1.89 22.68
C LEU A 91 -6.80 3.34 22.74
N GLY A 92 -8.09 3.56 23.04
CA GLY A 92 -8.67 4.90 23.12
C GLY A 92 -9.00 5.52 21.76
N GLU A 93 -9.32 6.82 21.77
CA GLU A 93 -9.79 7.54 20.58
C GLU A 93 -8.66 7.79 19.57
N GLY A 94 -7.50 8.25 20.01
CA GLY A 94 -6.38 8.62 19.15
C GLY A 94 -6.57 9.91 18.36
N GLU A 95 -5.59 10.22 17.54
CA GLU A 95 -5.60 11.41 16.67
C GLU A 95 -6.65 11.28 15.56
N PRO A 96 -7.30 12.38 15.16
CA PRO A 96 -8.25 12.37 14.06
C PRO A 96 -7.56 12.08 12.72
N VAL A 97 -8.23 11.27 11.89
CA VAL A 97 -7.82 11.06 10.50
C VAL A 97 -8.02 12.36 9.73
N ARG A 98 -6.96 12.83 9.07
CA ARG A 98 -7.00 14.04 8.23
C ARG A 98 -7.08 13.64 6.76
N VAL A 99 -7.99 14.26 6.03
CA VAL A 99 -8.08 14.14 4.57
C VAL A 99 -7.70 15.48 3.97
N LEU A 100 -6.74 15.46 3.06
CA LEU A 100 -6.24 16.66 2.41
C LEU A 100 -6.39 16.49 0.88
N GLU A 101 -6.96 17.47 0.24
CA GLU A 101 -6.98 17.60 -1.22
C GLU A 101 -5.87 18.57 -1.63
N VAL A 102 -5.08 18.19 -2.61
CA VAL A 102 -3.97 19.00 -3.14
C VAL A 102 -4.06 19.08 -4.65
N GLU A 103 -3.37 20.07 -5.25
CA GLU A 103 -3.50 20.40 -6.67
C GLU A 103 -2.93 19.32 -7.61
N ASP A 104 -1.79 18.71 -7.21
CA ASP A 104 -1.07 17.73 -8.03
C ASP A 104 -0.21 16.79 -7.17
N GLU A 105 0.41 15.80 -7.82
CA GLU A 105 1.30 14.83 -7.19
C GLU A 105 2.57 15.46 -6.60
N HIS A 106 3.00 16.61 -7.12
CA HIS A 106 4.14 17.33 -6.56
C HIS A 106 3.78 18.07 -5.29
N ALA A 107 2.56 18.64 -5.24
CA ALA A 107 2.02 19.24 -4.03
C ALA A 107 1.81 18.19 -2.94
N GLU A 108 1.31 17.00 -3.30
CA GLU A 108 1.20 15.85 -2.41
C GLU A 108 2.55 15.46 -1.82
N ALA A 109 3.56 15.26 -2.67
CA ALA A 109 4.89 14.86 -2.22
C ALA A 109 5.56 15.93 -1.32
N ARG A 110 5.38 17.21 -1.64
CA ARG A 110 5.87 18.31 -0.78
C ARG A 110 5.18 18.31 0.57
N PHE A 111 3.86 18.14 0.59
CA PHE A 111 3.10 18.03 1.84
C PHE A 111 3.60 16.87 2.71
N VAL A 112 3.76 15.69 2.11
CA VAL A 112 4.27 14.49 2.81
C VAL A 112 5.64 14.78 3.42
N ALA A 113 6.55 15.39 2.67
CA ALA A 113 7.89 15.68 3.16
C ALA A 113 7.88 16.71 4.33
N VAL A 114 7.03 17.74 4.25
CA VAL A 114 6.84 18.71 5.34
C VAL A 114 6.25 18.04 6.58
N GLU A 115 5.27 17.16 6.40
CA GLU A 115 4.64 16.45 7.51
C GLU A 115 5.63 15.48 8.19
N ILE A 116 6.48 14.78 7.41
CA ILE A 116 7.55 13.96 7.96
C ILE A 116 8.51 14.81 8.80
N ALA A 117 8.95 15.98 8.29
CA ALA A 117 9.83 16.86 9.03
C ALA A 117 9.19 17.32 10.33
N ARG A 118 7.92 17.71 10.31
CA ARG A 118 7.16 18.10 11.50
C ARG A 118 7.11 16.98 12.55
N LEU A 119 6.80 15.74 12.12
CA LEU A 119 6.74 14.59 13.02
C LEU A 119 8.10 14.26 13.63
N VAL A 120 9.19 14.38 12.86
CA VAL A 120 10.54 14.19 13.38
C VAL A 120 10.91 15.28 14.40
N GLU A 121 10.52 16.53 14.18
CA GLU A 121 10.70 17.61 15.17
C GLU A 121 9.89 17.37 16.45
N GLU A 122 8.75 16.71 16.37
CA GLU A 122 7.92 16.29 17.51
C GLU A 122 8.48 15.05 18.23
N GLY A 123 9.57 14.44 17.70
CA GLY A 123 10.31 13.36 18.34
C GLY A 123 10.01 11.96 17.79
N PHE A 124 9.24 11.83 16.72
CA PHE A 124 9.06 10.55 16.04
C PHE A 124 10.34 10.13 15.31
N SER A 125 10.66 8.86 15.39
CA SER A 125 11.71 8.27 14.53
C SER A 125 11.19 8.09 13.10
N GLY A 126 12.05 8.26 12.09
CA GLY A 126 11.69 7.97 10.72
C GLY A 126 11.20 6.52 10.49
N SER A 127 11.65 5.59 11.32
CA SER A 127 11.19 4.18 11.30
C SER A 127 9.75 3.98 11.79
N GLU A 128 9.17 4.98 12.43
CA GLU A 128 7.77 4.98 12.92
C GLU A 128 6.82 5.65 11.91
N ILE A 129 7.36 6.21 10.83
CA ILE A 129 6.59 6.91 9.80
C ILE A 129 6.53 6.04 8.54
N ALA A 130 5.32 5.80 8.05
CA ALA A 130 5.11 5.07 6.80
C ALA A 130 4.24 5.88 5.82
N VAL A 131 4.65 5.90 4.56
CA VAL A 131 3.90 6.51 3.46
C VAL A 131 3.39 5.42 2.54
N PHE A 132 2.07 5.34 2.36
CA PHE A 132 1.44 4.33 1.51
C PHE A 132 0.96 4.96 0.21
N TYR A 133 1.13 4.26 -0.89
CA TYR A 133 0.62 4.65 -2.20
C TYR A 133 0.02 3.44 -2.93
N ARG A 134 -0.92 3.71 -3.85
CA ARG A 134 -1.67 2.63 -4.53
C ARG A 134 -0.89 1.99 -5.67
N THR A 135 -0.13 2.77 -6.42
CA THR A 135 0.60 2.31 -7.60
C THR A 135 2.06 2.71 -7.53
N ASN A 136 2.92 1.84 -8.05
CA ASN A 136 4.36 2.09 -8.07
C ASN A 136 4.76 3.37 -8.84
N ALA A 137 3.91 3.88 -9.73
CA ALA A 137 4.17 5.12 -10.45
C ALA A 137 4.23 6.33 -9.50
N GLN A 138 3.41 6.32 -8.44
CA GLN A 138 3.36 7.40 -7.45
C GLN A 138 4.65 7.53 -6.63
N SER A 139 5.41 6.44 -6.45
CA SER A 139 6.64 6.48 -5.65
C SER A 139 7.69 7.43 -6.21
N ARG A 140 7.75 7.62 -7.54
CA ARG A 140 8.78 8.43 -8.17
C ARG A 140 8.82 9.86 -7.65
N VAL A 141 7.67 10.54 -7.66
CA VAL A 141 7.58 11.94 -7.24
C VAL A 141 7.86 12.07 -5.74
N LEU A 142 7.37 11.12 -4.93
CA LEU A 142 7.68 11.04 -3.51
C LEU A 142 9.19 10.87 -3.28
N GLU A 143 9.82 9.89 -3.94
CA GLU A 143 11.25 9.62 -3.84
C GLU A 143 12.10 10.85 -4.24
N ASP A 144 11.76 11.51 -5.37
CA ASP A 144 12.46 12.70 -5.84
C ASP A 144 12.40 13.85 -4.81
N VAL A 145 11.25 14.07 -4.17
CA VAL A 145 11.09 15.12 -3.15
C VAL A 145 11.82 14.77 -1.86
N LEU A 146 11.71 13.51 -1.39
CA LEU A 146 12.41 13.05 -0.19
C LEU A 146 13.94 13.16 -0.34
N VAL A 147 14.47 12.78 -1.51
CA VAL A 147 15.93 12.93 -1.81
C VAL A 147 16.33 14.40 -1.79
N ARG A 148 15.58 15.30 -2.43
CA ARG A 148 15.88 16.73 -2.46
C ARG A 148 15.88 17.38 -1.08
N GLN A 149 15.06 16.86 -0.17
CA GLN A 149 14.98 17.34 1.22
C GLN A 149 15.89 16.57 2.18
N ALA A 150 16.75 15.69 1.66
CA ALA A 150 17.66 14.85 2.43
C ALA A 150 16.94 13.98 3.49
N ILE A 151 15.69 13.62 3.25
CA ILE A 151 14.92 12.70 4.11
C ILE A 151 15.31 11.28 3.71
N GLN A 152 15.82 10.52 4.67
CA GLN A 152 16.15 9.10 4.46
C GLN A 152 14.86 8.27 4.41
N TYR A 153 14.77 7.37 3.42
CA TYR A 153 13.62 6.50 3.24
C TYR A 153 14.03 5.11 2.73
N GLN A 154 13.14 4.16 2.92
CA GLN A 154 13.24 2.81 2.37
C GLN A 154 11.96 2.47 1.62
N VAL A 155 12.07 1.98 0.39
CA VAL A 155 10.93 1.43 -0.37
C VAL A 155 10.76 -0.04 0.02
N ILE A 156 9.59 -0.38 0.55
CA ILE A 156 9.24 -1.75 0.96
C ILE A 156 8.39 -2.39 -0.16
N GLY A 157 8.70 -3.62 -0.53
CA GLY A 157 7.94 -4.38 -1.52
C GLY A 157 8.36 -4.17 -2.97
N GLY A 158 9.45 -3.45 -3.23
CA GLY A 158 9.98 -3.30 -4.58
C GLY A 158 11.28 -2.52 -4.65
N PRO A 159 12.01 -2.60 -5.79
CA PRO A 159 13.18 -1.77 -6.00
C PRO A 159 12.79 -0.29 -6.12
N LYS A 160 13.67 0.61 -5.72
CA LYS A 160 13.54 2.05 -5.98
C LYS A 160 13.28 2.29 -7.46
N PHE A 161 12.60 3.39 -7.79
CA PHE A 161 12.20 3.67 -9.18
C PHE A 161 13.37 3.50 -10.17
N TYR A 162 14.51 4.12 -9.90
CA TYR A 162 15.69 4.04 -10.78
C TYR A 162 16.44 2.69 -10.72
N GLU A 163 16.10 1.82 -9.79
CA GLU A 163 16.69 0.48 -9.70
C GLU A 163 15.92 -0.55 -10.51
N ARG A 164 14.71 -0.22 -10.98
CA ARG A 164 13.86 -1.11 -11.78
C ARG A 164 14.54 -1.45 -13.11
N ALA A 165 14.39 -2.71 -13.54
CA ALA A 165 15.03 -3.22 -14.74
C ALA A 165 14.66 -2.39 -15.98
N GLU A 166 13.39 -2.05 -16.13
CA GLU A 166 12.85 -1.28 -17.26
C GLU A 166 13.45 0.14 -17.29
N VAL A 167 13.55 0.78 -16.13
CA VAL A 167 14.13 2.12 -16.02
C VAL A 167 15.62 2.09 -16.35
N LYS A 168 16.35 1.10 -15.82
CA LYS A 168 17.77 0.91 -16.15
C LYS A 168 18.00 0.62 -17.64
N ASP A 169 17.07 -0.11 -18.28
CA ASP A 169 17.15 -0.38 -19.72
C ASP A 169 16.97 0.91 -20.52
N VAL A 170 15.97 1.73 -20.21
CA VAL A 170 15.76 3.05 -20.84
C VAL A 170 16.95 3.97 -20.60
N MET A 171 17.45 4.05 -19.38
CA MET A 171 18.64 4.85 -19.07
C MET A 171 19.87 4.40 -19.88
N ALA A 172 20.07 3.09 -20.03
CA ALA A 172 21.17 2.56 -20.83
C ALA A 172 21.03 2.93 -22.32
N TYR A 173 19.81 2.97 -22.88
CA TYR A 173 19.59 3.49 -24.23
C TYR A 173 20.00 4.97 -24.34
N LEU A 174 19.60 5.81 -23.41
CA LEU A 174 19.95 7.22 -23.39
C LEU A 174 21.47 7.42 -23.25
N GLN A 175 22.11 6.64 -22.39
CA GLN A 175 23.56 6.70 -22.19
C GLN A 175 24.34 6.29 -23.45
N VAL A 176 23.89 5.27 -24.18
CA VAL A 176 24.52 4.87 -25.47
C VAL A 176 24.31 5.92 -26.57
N ILE A 177 23.16 6.63 -26.55
CA ILE A 177 22.89 7.72 -27.48
C ILE A 177 23.84 8.90 -27.19
N ASP A 178 24.04 9.23 -25.91
CA ASP A 178 24.95 10.30 -25.47
C ASP A 178 26.44 9.92 -25.67
N ASN A 179 26.79 8.68 -25.29
CA ASN A 179 28.15 8.14 -25.46
C ASN A 179 28.11 6.74 -26.09
N PRO A 180 28.33 6.62 -27.43
CA PRO A 180 28.34 5.33 -28.13
C PRO A 180 29.46 4.37 -27.69
N TYR A 181 30.45 4.84 -26.95
CA TYR A 181 31.54 4.03 -26.42
C TYR A 181 31.28 3.48 -25.01
N ASP A 182 30.12 3.74 -24.42
CA ASP A 182 29.73 3.15 -23.15
C ASP A 182 29.42 1.66 -23.34
N ALA A 183 30.43 0.83 -23.18
CA ALA A 183 30.33 -0.61 -23.33
C ALA A 183 29.36 -1.26 -22.32
N VAL A 184 29.25 -0.71 -21.13
CA VAL A 184 28.38 -1.28 -20.06
C VAL A 184 26.93 -1.09 -20.46
N SER A 185 26.54 0.11 -20.82
CA SER A 185 25.17 0.42 -21.28
C SER A 185 24.85 -0.29 -22.58
N LEU A 186 25.81 -0.34 -23.52
CA LEU A 186 25.64 -1.07 -24.78
C LEU A 186 25.38 -2.56 -24.55
N MET A 187 26.17 -3.22 -23.73
CA MET A 187 25.97 -4.65 -23.40
C MET A 187 24.62 -4.90 -22.73
N ARG A 188 24.16 -3.98 -21.90
CA ARG A 188 22.84 -4.08 -21.25
C ARG A 188 21.71 -4.08 -22.26
N ILE A 189 21.76 -3.23 -23.30
CA ILE A 189 20.66 -3.08 -24.28
C ILE A 189 20.84 -3.93 -25.53
N ALA A 190 21.99 -4.53 -25.75
CA ALA A 190 22.30 -5.26 -27.00
C ALA A 190 21.22 -6.27 -27.39
N ASN A 191 20.68 -7.01 -26.41
CA ASN A 191 19.61 -7.99 -26.59
C ASN A 191 18.30 -7.62 -25.89
N ARG A 192 18.03 -6.33 -25.69
CA ARG A 192 16.77 -5.79 -25.13
C ARG A 192 16.26 -4.65 -26.02
N PRO A 193 15.14 -4.82 -26.72
CA PRO A 193 14.34 -6.05 -26.87
C PRO A 193 15.16 -7.19 -27.52
N ARG A 194 14.69 -8.41 -27.39
CA ARG A 194 15.40 -9.60 -27.88
C ARG A 194 15.71 -9.49 -29.39
N ARG A 195 17.01 -9.51 -29.75
CA ARG A 195 17.51 -9.36 -31.13
C ARG A 195 18.23 -10.61 -31.65
N GLY A 196 18.45 -11.63 -30.82
CA GLY A 196 19.15 -12.85 -31.18
C GLY A 196 20.68 -12.70 -31.18
N ILE A 197 21.20 -11.69 -30.45
CA ILE A 197 22.63 -11.45 -30.26
C ILE A 197 23.11 -12.25 -29.05
#